data_d3dc7fab38eb497568c4c308093652de
#
_entry.id   d3dc7fab38eb497568c4c308093652de
#
_cell.length_a   1.000
_cell.length_b   1.000
_cell.length_c   1.000
_cell.angle_alpha   90.00
_cell.angle_beta   90.00
_cell.angle_gamma   90.00
#
_symmetry.space_group_name_H-M   'P 1'
#
loop_
_entity.id
_entity.type
_entity.pdbx_description
1 polymer ?
#
loop_
_entity_poly.entity_id
_entity_poly.type
_entity_poly.pdbx_seq_one_letter_code
_entity_poly.pdbx_strand_id
1 'polypeptide(L)'
;MMLGTYYIGYEGIRKSALTWQGLRWGLAQGYISHADILRYASDRLKEDSSDLEYELYQCKPDHTYRVDGILAELAQHEDSPELT
;
A
#
# COMPACT_ATOMS: atom_id res chain seq x y z
N MET A 1 -16.69 -19.03 -13.43
CA MET A 1 -16.49 -18.56 -13.20
C MET A 1 -15.96 -17.68 -13.00
N MET A 2 -15.88 -17.23 -12.79
CA MET A 2 -15.40 -16.44 -12.61
C MET A 2 -14.95 -15.95 -12.04
N LEU A 3 -14.60 -15.75 -11.88
CA LEU A 3 -14.15 -15.28 -11.28
C LEU A 3 -13.68 -14.21 -11.07
N GLY A 4 -13.76 -13.99 -10.88
CA GLY A 4 -13.50 -12.57 -10.88
C GLY A 4 -12.57 -12.12 -9.82
N THR A 5 -12.33 -10.84 -9.85
CA THR A 5 -11.43 -10.24 -8.88
C THR A 5 -12.05 -10.27 -7.50
N TYR A 6 -11.25 -10.65 -6.55
CA TYR A 6 -11.66 -10.71 -5.18
C TYR A 6 -11.24 -9.43 -4.49
N TYR A 7 -12.16 -8.64 -4.03
CA TYR A 7 -11.82 -7.44 -3.29
C TYR A 7 -11.61 -7.81 -1.83
N ILE A 8 -10.39 -7.67 -1.33
CA ILE A 8 -10.09 -8.02 0.05
C ILE A 8 -10.08 -6.82 0.98
N GLY A 9 -9.83 -5.63 0.46
CA GLY A 9 -9.91 -4.41 1.22
C GLY A 9 -8.93 -4.31 2.38
N TYR A 10 -9.22 -3.38 3.27
CA TYR A 10 -8.34 -3.10 4.40
C TYR A 10 -8.16 -4.32 5.31
N GLU A 11 -9.25 -5.03 5.56
CA GLU A 11 -9.16 -6.21 6.44
C GLU A 11 -8.26 -7.28 5.84
N GLY A 12 -8.34 -7.45 4.53
CA GLY A 12 -7.46 -8.39 3.87
C GLY A 12 -6.00 -8.00 4.00
N ILE A 13 -5.72 -6.71 3.90
CA ILE A 13 -4.37 -6.22 4.08
C ILE A 13 -3.85 -6.59 5.47
N ARG A 14 -4.64 -6.30 6.49
CA ARG A 14 -4.25 -6.57 7.86
C ARG A 14 -3.98 -8.05 8.10
N LYS A 15 -4.88 -8.89 7.63
CA LYS A 15 -4.78 -10.32 7.88
C LYS A 15 -3.64 -10.97 7.13
N SER A 16 -3.31 -10.43 5.96
CA SER A 16 -2.28 -11.02 5.12
C SER A 16 -0.89 -10.49 5.41
N ALA A 17 -0.80 -9.45 6.22
CA ALA A 17 0.49 -8.83 6.55
C ALA A 17 1.26 -8.48 5.28
N LEU A 18 0.59 -7.82 4.36
CA LEU A 18 1.20 -7.52 3.07
C LEU A 18 2.32 -6.50 3.19
N THR A 19 3.31 -6.65 2.34
CA THR A 19 4.39 -5.69 2.22
C THR A 19 3.93 -4.56 1.30
N TRP A 20 4.75 -3.51 1.19
CA TRP A 20 4.43 -2.42 0.27
C TRP A 20 4.33 -2.95 -1.16
N GLN A 21 5.19 -3.88 -1.52
CA GLN A 21 5.14 -4.48 -2.85
C GLN A 21 3.85 -5.27 -3.03
N GLY A 22 3.45 -5.99 -2.00
CA GLY A 22 2.19 -6.72 -2.05
C GLY A 22 1.00 -5.80 -2.18
N LEU A 23 1.03 -4.66 -1.49
CA LEU A 23 -0.03 -3.65 -1.61
C LEU A 23 -0.10 -3.09 -3.02
N ARG A 24 1.06 -2.80 -3.59
CA ARG A 24 1.11 -2.26 -4.94
C ARG A 24 0.52 -3.25 -5.93
N TRP A 25 0.89 -4.51 -5.78
CA TRP A 25 0.37 -5.56 -6.65
C TRP A 25 -1.15 -5.68 -6.47
N GLY A 26 -1.61 -5.70 -5.23
CA GLY A 26 -3.04 -5.83 -4.96
C GLY A 26 -3.85 -4.68 -5.53
N LEU A 27 -3.28 -3.48 -5.45
CA LEU A 27 -3.94 -2.32 -6.03
C LEU A 27 -4.05 -2.46 -7.54
N ALA A 28 -2.99 -2.92 -8.19
CA ALA A 28 -3.00 -3.10 -9.63
C ALA A 28 -4.01 -4.16 -10.07
N GLN A 29 -4.22 -5.16 -9.24
CA GLN A 29 -5.14 -6.23 -9.56
C GLN A 29 -6.57 -5.94 -9.15
N GLY A 30 -6.79 -4.85 -8.43
CA GLY A 30 -8.13 -4.52 -7.99
C GLY A 30 -8.57 -5.18 -6.71
N TYR A 31 -7.67 -5.79 -5.98
CA TYR A 31 -8.00 -6.43 -4.70
C TYR A 31 -8.18 -5.41 -3.59
N ILE A 32 -7.54 -4.28 -3.69
CA ILE A 32 -7.62 -3.22 -2.69
C ILE A 32 -7.75 -1.88 -3.39
N SER A 33 -8.20 -0.88 -2.64
CA SER A 33 -8.37 0.46 -3.20
C SER A 33 -7.36 1.41 -2.59
N HIS A 34 -7.28 2.61 -3.17
CA HIS A 34 -6.39 3.64 -2.64
C HIS A 34 -6.77 3.99 -1.20
N ALA A 35 -8.06 4.05 -0.92
CA ALA A 35 -8.52 4.36 0.42
C ALA A 35 -8.05 3.31 1.42
N ASP A 36 -8.05 2.06 1.01
CA ASP A 36 -7.58 0.98 1.87
C ASP A 36 -6.11 1.14 2.19
N ILE A 37 -5.32 1.53 1.19
CA ILE A 37 -3.89 1.72 1.38
C ILE A 37 -3.64 2.88 2.34
N LEU A 38 -4.38 3.96 2.19
CA LEU A 38 -4.20 5.11 3.07
C LEU A 38 -4.57 4.77 4.51
N ARG A 39 -5.61 3.98 4.68
CA ARG A 39 -5.99 3.54 6.02
C ARG A 39 -4.91 2.68 6.64
N TYR A 40 -4.35 1.79 5.86
CA TYR A 40 -3.26 0.94 6.33
C TYR A 40 -2.03 1.79 6.71
N ALA A 41 -1.72 2.78 5.88
CA ALA A 41 -0.60 3.66 6.16
C ALA A 41 -0.81 4.40 7.47
N SER A 42 -2.03 4.86 7.70
CA SER A 42 -2.36 5.55 8.95
C SER A 42 -2.16 4.64 10.15
N ASP A 43 -2.58 3.39 10.03
CA ASP A 43 -2.48 2.45 11.14
C ASP A 43 -1.05 2.13 11.51
N ARG A 44 -0.16 2.10 10.52
CA ARG A 44 1.22 1.72 10.82
C ARG A 44 2.15 2.91 11.00
N LEU A 45 1.62 4.11 10.95
CA LEU A 45 2.44 5.31 11.11
C LEU A 45 2.94 5.40 12.54
N LYS A 46 4.24 5.62 12.68
CA LYS A 46 4.88 5.72 13.98
C LYS A 46 5.84 6.89 13.95
N GLU A 47 6.41 7.19 15.11
CA GLU A 47 7.33 8.31 15.22
C GLU A 47 8.54 8.15 14.31
N ASP A 48 8.96 6.90 14.12
CA ASP A 48 10.13 6.65 13.29
C ASP A 48 9.79 6.26 11.87
N SER A 49 8.57 6.53 11.45
CA SER A 49 8.18 6.26 10.06
C SER A 49 8.96 7.14 9.11
N SER A 50 9.20 6.63 7.91
CA SER A 50 9.96 7.37 6.91
C SER A 50 9.14 8.53 6.36
N ASP A 51 9.83 9.46 5.70
CA ASP A 51 9.17 10.60 5.08
C ASP A 51 8.15 10.14 4.05
N LEU A 52 8.46 9.08 3.32
CA LEU A 52 7.52 8.56 2.32
C LEU A 52 6.24 8.07 2.96
N GLU A 53 6.35 7.43 4.12
CA GLU A 53 5.16 6.96 4.81
C GLU A 53 4.31 8.13 5.31
N TYR A 54 4.95 9.18 5.77
CA TYR A 54 4.21 10.38 6.17
C TYR A 54 3.54 11.03 4.98
N GLU A 55 4.23 11.09 3.84
CA GLU A 55 3.63 11.64 2.65
C GLU A 55 2.41 10.83 2.22
N LEU A 56 2.53 9.52 2.29
CA LEU A 56 1.41 8.65 1.95
C LEU A 56 0.23 8.90 2.88
N TYR A 57 0.52 9.03 4.16
CA TYR A 57 -0.52 9.29 5.14
C TYR A 57 -1.28 10.60 4.85
N GLN A 58 -0.58 11.60 4.31
CA GLN A 58 -1.19 12.89 4.02
C GLN A 58 -1.98 12.93 2.74
N CYS A 59 -1.88 11.90 1.92
CA CYS A 59 -2.63 11.86 0.67
C CYS A 59 -4.11 11.63 0.93
N LYS A 60 -4.92 12.01 -0.04
CA LYS A 60 -6.34 11.71 -0.03
C LYS A 60 -6.64 10.63 -1.06
N PRO A 61 -7.76 9.92 -0.89
CA PRO A 61 -8.05 8.80 -1.80
C PRO A 61 -8.13 9.19 -3.27
N ASP A 62 -8.45 10.44 -3.58
CA ASP A 62 -8.54 10.87 -4.96
C ASP A 62 -7.19 11.33 -5.52
N HIS A 63 -6.15 11.34 -4.72
CA HIS A 63 -4.80 11.66 -5.19
C HIS A 63 -4.13 10.39 -5.71
N THR A 64 -4.76 9.73 -6.67
CA THR A 64 -4.33 8.40 -7.09
C THR A 64 -2.92 8.40 -7.64
N TYR A 65 -2.58 9.39 -8.44
CA TYR A 65 -1.24 9.49 -9.00
C TYR A 65 -0.19 9.57 -7.92
N ARG A 66 -0.46 10.41 -6.94
CA ARG A 66 0.51 10.62 -5.88
C ARG A 66 0.65 9.37 -5.02
N VAL A 67 -0.47 8.75 -4.69
CA VAL A 67 -0.46 7.52 -3.91
C VAL A 67 0.31 6.44 -4.65
N ASP A 68 0.05 6.28 -5.95
CA ASP A 68 0.74 5.28 -6.75
C ASP A 68 2.25 5.52 -6.77
N GLY A 69 2.65 6.78 -6.91
CA GLY A 69 4.07 7.11 -6.95
C GLY A 69 4.78 6.84 -5.66
N ILE A 70 4.16 7.25 -4.55
CA ILE A 70 4.75 7.02 -3.23
C ILE A 70 4.81 5.53 -2.94
N LEU A 71 3.76 4.82 -3.26
CA LEU A 71 3.70 3.40 -3.02
C LEU A 71 4.78 2.67 -3.82
N ALA A 72 5.01 3.10 -5.04
CA ALA A 72 6.05 2.51 -5.87
C ALA A 72 7.42 2.71 -5.24
N GLU A 73 7.67 3.90 -4.69
CA GLU A 73 8.94 4.17 -4.05
C GLU A 73 9.11 3.36 -2.78
N LEU A 74 8.06 3.26 -1.99
CA LEU A 74 8.12 2.45 -0.78
C LEU A 74 8.40 0.99 -1.11
N ALA A 75 7.75 0.48 -2.14
CA ALA A 75 7.97 -0.90 -2.55
C ALA A 75 9.38 -1.11 -3.05
N GLN A 76 9.93 -0.13 -3.73
CA GLN A 76 11.28 -0.21 -4.26
C GLN A 76 12.31 -0.27 -3.13
N HIS A 77 12.13 0.56 -2.12
CA HIS A 77 13.04 0.56 -0.97
C HIS A 77 12.95 -0.73 -0.18
N GLU A 78 11.73 -1.21 -0.04
CA GLU A 78 11.50 -2.45 0.70
C GLU A 78 12.16 -3.63 0.01
N ASP A 79 12.17 -3.59 -1.30
CA ASP A 79 12.72 -4.65 -2.10
C ASP A 79 14.23 -4.56 -2.22
N SER A 80 14.80 -3.55 -1.66
CA SER A 80 16.23 -3.36 -1.69
C SER A 80 16.87 -4.56 -1.02
N PRO A 81 17.65 -5.30 -1.75
CA PRO A 81 18.13 -6.56 -1.22
C PRO A 81 19.21 -6.33 -0.27
N GLU A 82 19.00 -6.18 0.62
CA GLU A 82 19.94 -6.16 1.42
C GLU A 82 20.57 -7.37 1.45
N LEU A 83 20.48 -7.68 0.92
CA LEU A 83 20.84 -8.57 0.83
C LEU A 83 21.74 -8.85 0.63
N THR A 84 21.93 -8.73 0.70
CA THR A 84 22.67 -9.00 0.59
C THR A 84 23.07 -9.27 0.76
#